data_5d1acaa3c7ffba5061e9b1ebadad12bd
#
_entry.id   5d1acaa3c7ffba5061e9b1ebadad12bd
#
_cell.length_a   1.000
_cell.length_b   1.000
_cell.length_c   1.000
_cell.angle_alpha   90.00
_cell.angle_beta   90.00
_cell.angle_gamma   90.00
#
_symmetry.space_group_name_H-M   'P 1'
#
loop_
_entity.id
_entity.type
_entity.pdbx_description
1 polymer ?
#
loop_
_entity_poly.entity_id
_entity_poly.type
_entity_poly.pdbx_seq_one_letter_code
_entity_poly.pdbx_strand_id
1 'polypeptide(L)'
;MYKDKIPDEKLATLDTDYQRVLQSLIQKTQDGSWTLNQQKRQRSSILPRIALYKTFLQYGIEKEKAIELTRERAEYFGNRANKVLKTCFVFPCFSTVFRNVFRKSMNGTEIWTSQFLKDNKKELDINIYKCLWKDTCDYFGCPELCEVFCSGDWIVFGNIRRLTLNRTQTLGTGGNVCDFRFRFS
;
A
#
# COMPACT_ATOMS: atom_id res chain seq x y z
N MET A 1 -4.13 -12.05 16.12
CA MET A 1 -4.53 -10.70 15.67
C MET A 1 -6.04 -10.50 15.71
N TYR A 2 -6.87 -11.49 15.31
CA TYR A 2 -8.31 -11.34 15.17
C TYR A 2 -9.14 -12.12 16.20
N LYS A 3 -8.49 -12.75 17.20
CA LYS A 3 -9.11 -13.72 18.14
C LYS A 3 -10.34 -13.18 18.89
N ASP A 4 -10.34 -11.89 19.25
CA ASP A 4 -11.45 -11.28 20.00
C ASP A 4 -12.28 -10.32 19.12
N LYS A 5 -12.14 -10.41 17.81
CA LYS A 5 -12.72 -9.45 16.86
C LYS A 5 -13.65 -10.08 15.83
N ILE A 6 -13.57 -11.38 15.67
CA ILE A 6 -14.46 -12.19 14.82
C ILE A 6 -14.87 -13.46 15.57
N PRO A 7 -16.04 -14.03 15.28
CA PRO A 7 -16.51 -15.25 15.93
C PRO A 7 -15.52 -16.42 15.79
N ASP A 8 -15.37 -17.23 16.82
CA ASP A 8 -14.40 -18.35 16.85
C ASP A 8 -14.61 -19.34 15.69
N GLU A 9 -15.87 -19.64 15.32
CA GLU A 9 -16.19 -20.48 14.18
C GLU A 9 -15.64 -19.92 12.85
N LYS A 10 -15.69 -18.59 12.66
CA LYS A 10 -15.14 -17.89 11.49
C LYS A 10 -13.63 -17.80 11.56
N LEU A 11 -13.08 -17.68 12.76
CA LEU A 11 -11.64 -17.69 12.97
C LEU A 11 -11.01 -19.00 12.53
N ALA A 12 -11.69 -20.13 12.79
CA ALA A 12 -11.23 -21.46 12.40
C ALA A 12 -11.14 -21.65 10.87
N THR A 13 -12.01 -21.00 10.11
CA THR A 13 -12.03 -21.09 8.62
C THR A 13 -11.35 -19.94 7.91
N LEU A 14 -10.92 -18.91 8.65
CA LEU A 14 -10.43 -17.65 8.07
C LEU A 14 -9.33 -17.85 7.03
N ASP A 15 -8.35 -18.69 7.31
CA ASP A 15 -7.24 -18.90 6.36
C ASP A 15 -7.72 -19.55 5.07
N THR A 16 -8.56 -20.59 5.18
CA THR A 16 -9.11 -21.29 4.02
C THR A 16 -9.98 -20.37 3.15
N ASP A 17 -10.87 -19.59 3.78
CA ASP A 17 -11.76 -18.68 3.06
C ASP A 17 -10.99 -17.52 2.44
N TYR A 18 -10.02 -16.98 3.16
CA TYR A 18 -9.08 -15.99 2.63
C TYR A 18 -8.33 -16.49 1.39
N GLN A 19 -7.78 -17.71 1.44
CA GLN A 19 -7.07 -18.29 0.30
C GLN A 19 -8.00 -18.49 -0.89
N ARG A 20 -9.23 -18.95 -0.68
CA ARG A 20 -10.24 -19.10 -1.74
C ARG A 20 -10.54 -17.75 -2.41
N VAL A 21 -10.77 -16.71 -1.61
CA VAL A 21 -11.01 -15.35 -2.12
C VAL A 21 -9.78 -14.84 -2.89
N LEU A 22 -8.58 -15.00 -2.31
CA LEU A 22 -7.33 -14.57 -2.95
C LEU A 22 -7.12 -15.23 -4.31
N GLN A 23 -7.31 -16.54 -4.42
CA GLN A 23 -7.16 -17.25 -5.70
C GLN A 23 -8.17 -16.77 -6.74
N SER A 24 -9.43 -16.54 -6.36
CA SER A 24 -10.44 -15.96 -7.25
C SER A 24 -10.04 -14.57 -7.76
N LEU A 25 -9.49 -13.71 -6.90
CA LEU A 25 -9.02 -12.39 -7.31
C LEU A 25 -7.82 -12.49 -8.26
N ILE A 26 -6.88 -13.40 -7.98
CA ILE A 26 -5.71 -13.65 -8.84
C ILE A 26 -6.17 -14.08 -10.25
N GLN A 27 -7.09 -15.01 -10.34
CA GLN A 27 -7.62 -15.47 -11.63
C GLN A 27 -8.24 -14.31 -12.42
N LYS A 28 -9.08 -13.49 -11.77
CA LYS A 28 -9.69 -12.32 -12.43
C LYS A 28 -8.68 -11.30 -12.95
N THR A 29 -7.50 -11.20 -12.36
CA THR A 29 -6.44 -10.30 -12.88
C THR A 29 -5.77 -10.88 -14.12
N GLN A 30 -5.82 -12.19 -14.34
CA GLN A 30 -5.26 -12.83 -15.55
C GLN A 30 -6.17 -12.62 -16.77
N ASP A 31 -7.48 -12.55 -16.55
CA ASP A 31 -8.49 -12.35 -17.60
C ASP A 31 -8.64 -10.87 -18.00
N GLY A 32 -7.98 -9.95 -17.28
CA GLY A 32 -8.05 -8.52 -17.50
C GLY A 32 -6.94 -7.96 -18.39
N SER A 33 -6.97 -6.65 -18.61
CA SER A 33 -6.00 -5.89 -19.42
C SER A 33 -4.68 -5.57 -18.68
N TRP A 34 -4.37 -6.29 -17.59
CA TRP A 34 -3.18 -6.06 -16.77
C TRP A 34 -1.95 -6.70 -17.38
N THR A 35 -0.83 -5.96 -17.41
CA THR A 35 0.45 -6.53 -17.80
C THR A 35 0.94 -7.57 -16.78
N LEU A 36 1.86 -8.46 -17.19
CA LEU A 36 2.43 -9.44 -16.27
C LEU A 36 3.11 -8.81 -15.05
N ASN A 37 3.75 -7.65 -15.24
CA ASN A 37 4.38 -6.92 -14.14
C ASN A 37 3.33 -6.35 -13.16
N GLN A 38 2.23 -5.80 -13.68
CA GLN A 38 1.10 -5.34 -12.86
C GLN A 38 0.48 -6.50 -12.08
N GLN A 39 0.18 -7.63 -12.74
CA GLN A 39 -0.35 -8.84 -12.09
C GLN A 39 0.58 -9.34 -10.97
N LYS A 40 1.90 -9.37 -11.21
CA LYS A 40 2.89 -9.74 -10.20
C LYS A 40 2.83 -8.81 -8.99
N ARG A 41 2.72 -7.50 -9.20
CA ARG A 41 2.60 -6.52 -8.12
C ARG A 41 1.27 -6.64 -7.39
N GLN A 42 0.17 -6.85 -8.10
CA GLN A 42 -1.14 -7.10 -7.51
C GLN A 42 -1.10 -8.30 -6.57
N ARG A 43 -0.60 -9.45 -7.04
CA ARG A 43 -0.49 -10.69 -6.25
C ARG A 43 0.34 -10.51 -4.99
N SER A 44 1.47 -9.81 -5.08
CA SER A 44 2.39 -9.66 -3.94
C SER A 44 1.96 -8.63 -2.92
N SER A 45 1.23 -7.58 -3.32
CA SER A 45 1.09 -6.39 -2.48
C SER A 45 -0.34 -5.85 -2.34
N ILE A 46 -1.23 -6.10 -3.30
CA ILE A 46 -2.57 -5.49 -3.32
C ILE A 46 -3.66 -6.52 -3.00
N LEU A 47 -3.74 -7.58 -3.79
CA LEU A 47 -4.79 -8.60 -3.67
C LEU A 47 -4.87 -9.26 -2.29
N PRO A 48 -3.75 -9.49 -1.56
CA PRO A 48 -3.84 -10.04 -0.21
C PRO A 48 -4.67 -9.20 0.77
N ARG A 49 -4.62 -7.86 0.63
CA ARG A 49 -5.43 -6.96 1.48
C ARG A 49 -6.88 -6.91 1.01
N ILE A 50 -7.12 -6.88 -0.30
CA ILE A 50 -8.47 -6.93 -0.86
C ILE A 50 -9.14 -8.27 -0.50
N ALA A 51 -8.41 -9.39 -0.59
CA ALA A 51 -8.93 -10.70 -0.21
C ALA A 51 -9.35 -10.73 1.27
N LEU A 52 -8.50 -10.24 2.16
CA LEU A 52 -8.80 -10.18 3.58
C LEU A 52 -10.05 -9.34 3.88
N TYR A 53 -10.12 -8.15 3.30
CA TYR A 53 -11.28 -7.26 3.42
C TYR A 53 -12.57 -7.93 2.92
N LYS A 54 -12.53 -8.54 1.73
CA LYS A 54 -13.70 -9.24 1.18
C LYS A 54 -14.11 -10.46 2.00
N THR A 55 -13.15 -11.17 2.60
CA THR A 55 -13.44 -12.28 3.50
C THR A 55 -14.19 -11.80 4.75
N PHE A 56 -13.79 -10.68 5.32
CA PHE A 56 -14.50 -10.08 6.46
C PHE A 56 -15.93 -9.67 6.09
N LEU A 57 -16.13 -9.09 4.90
CA LEU A 57 -17.48 -8.78 4.42
C LEU A 57 -18.34 -10.03 4.21
N GLN A 58 -17.75 -11.13 3.70
CA GLN A 58 -18.45 -12.42 3.56
C GLN A 58 -18.86 -13.02 4.93
N TYR A 59 -18.15 -12.66 5.99
CA TYR A 59 -18.49 -13.05 7.36
C TYR A 59 -19.59 -12.18 7.98
N GLY A 60 -20.13 -11.21 7.23
CA GLY A 60 -21.12 -10.25 7.72
C GLY A 60 -20.56 -9.17 8.62
N ILE A 61 -19.24 -8.98 8.61
CA ILE A 61 -18.62 -7.88 9.35
C ILE A 61 -18.93 -6.57 8.62
N GLU A 62 -19.41 -5.58 9.37
CA GLU A 62 -19.70 -4.24 8.87
C GLU A 62 -18.51 -3.64 8.15
N LYS A 63 -18.78 -2.87 7.08
CA LYS A 63 -17.78 -2.33 6.15
C LYS A 63 -16.68 -1.56 6.86
N GLU A 64 -17.04 -0.68 7.76
CA GLU A 64 -16.12 0.16 8.53
C GLU A 64 -15.20 -0.71 9.39
N LYS A 65 -15.78 -1.73 10.03
CA LYS A 65 -15.01 -2.67 10.85
C LYS A 65 -14.09 -3.55 10.01
N ALA A 66 -14.51 -3.98 8.84
CA ALA A 66 -13.68 -4.75 7.91
C ALA A 66 -12.49 -3.92 7.40
N ILE A 67 -12.68 -2.62 7.14
CA ILE A 67 -11.61 -1.67 6.81
C ILE A 67 -10.63 -1.55 7.98
N GLU A 68 -11.12 -1.35 9.20
CA GLU A 68 -10.29 -1.24 10.41
C GLU A 68 -9.41 -2.50 10.60
N LEU A 69 -10.01 -3.68 10.55
CA LEU A 69 -9.28 -4.96 10.69
C LEU A 69 -8.22 -5.16 9.60
N THR A 70 -8.51 -4.72 8.38
CA THR A 70 -7.56 -4.75 7.27
C THR A 70 -6.44 -3.74 7.49
N ARG A 71 -6.73 -2.56 8.03
CA ARG A 71 -5.77 -1.52 8.39
C ARG A 71 -4.79 -2.00 9.46
N GLU A 72 -5.27 -2.61 10.53
CA GLU A 72 -4.40 -3.17 11.59
C GLU A 72 -3.32 -4.10 11.05
N ARG A 73 -3.70 -4.97 10.10
CA ARG A 73 -2.72 -5.85 9.45
C ARG A 73 -1.71 -5.06 8.60
N ALA A 74 -2.17 -4.03 7.88
CA ALA A 74 -1.30 -3.16 7.09
C ALA A 74 -0.31 -2.41 7.99
N GLU A 75 -0.78 -1.90 9.12
CA GLU A 75 0.02 -1.20 10.13
C GLU A 75 1.09 -2.12 10.74
N TYR A 76 0.77 -3.34 11.05
CA TYR A 76 1.74 -4.31 11.55
C TYR A 76 2.95 -4.46 10.61
N PHE A 77 2.71 -4.62 9.30
CA PHE A 77 3.78 -4.73 8.31
C PHE A 77 4.47 -3.38 8.06
N GLY A 78 3.71 -2.29 8.02
CA GLY A 78 4.23 -0.93 7.88
C GLY A 78 5.22 -0.57 9.00
N ASN A 79 4.88 -0.89 10.23
CA ASN A 79 5.74 -0.67 11.40
C ASN A 79 7.04 -1.48 11.33
N ARG A 80 7.00 -2.71 10.80
CA ARG A 80 8.22 -3.50 10.58
C ARG A 80 9.13 -2.86 9.53
N ALA A 81 8.56 -2.40 8.42
CA ALA A 81 9.31 -1.67 7.38
C ALA A 81 9.90 -0.37 7.93
N ASN A 82 9.13 0.38 8.72
CA ASN A 82 9.59 1.60 9.39
C ASN A 82 10.80 1.34 10.31
N LYS A 83 10.76 0.27 11.12
CA LYS A 83 11.90 -0.12 11.98
C LYS A 83 13.17 -0.35 11.16
N VAL A 84 13.07 -1.06 10.03
CA VAL A 84 14.21 -1.29 9.13
C VAL A 84 14.73 0.04 8.59
N LEU A 85 13.84 0.91 8.07
CA LEU A 85 14.24 2.22 7.57
C LEU A 85 14.89 3.09 8.64
N LYS A 86 14.35 3.11 9.86
CA LYS A 86 14.97 3.84 10.99
C LYS A 86 16.41 3.41 11.24
N THR A 87 16.66 2.09 11.21
CA THR A 87 18.02 1.55 11.38
C THR A 87 18.93 1.96 10.22
N CYS A 88 18.45 1.91 8.99
CA CYS A 88 19.21 2.31 7.80
C CYS A 88 19.54 3.81 7.80
N PHE A 89 18.60 4.66 8.19
CA PHE A 89 18.76 6.12 8.24
C PHE A 89 19.67 6.63 9.38
N VAL A 90 20.17 5.75 10.24
CA VAL A 90 21.28 6.08 11.14
C VAL A 90 22.51 6.51 10.34
N PHE A 91 22.73 5.89 9.18
CA PHE A 91 23.86 6.17 8.30
C PHE A 91 23.54 7.36 7.36
N PRO A 92 24.34 8.44 7.35
CA PRO A 92 24.09 9.63 6.52
C PRO A 92 24.00 9.35 5.02
N CYS A 93 24.78 8.39 4.54
CA CYS A 93 24.79 8.03 3.11
C CYS A 93 23.51 7.32 2.65
N PHE A 94 22.69 6.81 3.58
CA PHE A 94 21.51 6.04 3.24
C PHE A 94 20.43 6.90 2.54
N SER A 95 20.36 8.21 2.81
CA SER A 95 19.47 9.12 2.10
C SER A 95 19.70 9.09 0.57
N THR A 96 20.95 8.97 0.14
CA THR A 96 21.28 8.83 -1.29
C THR A 96 20.84 7.48 -1.84
N VAL A 97 21.04 6.41 -1.09
CA VAL A 97 20.57 5.05 -1.46
C VAL A 97 19.06 5.03 -1.57
N PHE A 98 18.36 5.51 -0.54
CA PHE A 98 16.91 5.60 -0.53
C PHE A 98 16.37 6.37 -1.73
N ARG A 99 16.90 7.58 -1.99
CA ARG A 99 16.47 8.41 -3.11
C ARG A 99 16.64 7.69 -4.45
N ASN A 100 17.79 7.06 -4.68
CA ASN A 100 18.07 6.33 -5.93
C ASN A 100 17.14 5.12 -6.10
N VAL A 101 16.93 4.34 -5.05
CA VAL A 101 16.01 3.20 -5.08
C VAL A 101 14.58 3.67 -5.31
N PHE A 102 14.13 4.70 -4.58
CA PHE A 102 12.77 5.24 -4.72
C PHE A 102 12.55 5.79 -6.13
N ARG A 103 13.48 6.60 -6.66
CA ARG A 103 13.43 7.10 -8.02
C ARG A 103 13.35 5.97 -9.05
N LYS A 104 14.18 4.93 -8.93
CA LYS A 104 14.18 3.79 -9.84
C LYS A 104 12.85 3.02 -9.77
N SER A 105 12.25 2.90 -8.59
CA SER A 105 10.98 2.21 -8.41
C SER A 105 9.78 2.97 -8.98
N MET A 106 9.88 4.30 -9.08
CA MET A 106 8.79 5.17 -9.55
C MET A 106 8.91 5.57 -11.03
N ASN A 107 10.12 5.53 -11.62
CA ASN A 107 10.35 6.03 -12.96
C ASN A 107 10.08 4.97 -14.02
N GLY A 108 9.24 5.31 -15.01
CA GLY A 108 9.00 4.49 -16.21
C GLY A 108 8.40 3.12 -15.90
N THR A 109 7.66 2.97 -14.80
CA THR A 109 7.03 1.72 -14.44
C THR A 109 5.57 1.68 -14.91
N GLU A 110 5.05 0.49 -15.17
CA GLU A 110 3.62 0.27 -15.44
C GLU A 110 2.76 0.37 -14.18
N ILE A 111 3.40 0.53 -13.01
CA ILE A 111 2.76 0.55 -11.69
C ILE A 111 2.25 1.94 -11.35
N TRP A 112 3.02 2.97 -11.72
CA TRP A 112 2.69 4.36 -11.49
C TRP A 112 2.96 5.21 -12.72
N THR A 113 2.10 6.20 -12.98
CA THR A 113 2.45 7.32 -13.84
C THR A 113 2.88 8.45 -12.94
N SER A 114 4.15 8.81 -12.96
CA SER A 114 4.75 9.77 -12.03
C SER A 114 5.58 10.82 -12.73
N GLN A 115 5.71 11.99 -12.11
CA GLN A 115 6.57 13.08 -12.53
C GLN A 115 7.44 13.54 -11.36
N PHE A 116 8.73 13.58 -11.57
CA PHE A 116 9.68 14.15 -10.61
C PHE A 116 9.71 15.67 -10.79
N LEU A 117 9.42 16.42 -9.71
CA LEU A 117 9.44 17.87 -9.68
C LEU A 117 10.76 18.39 -9.13
N LYS A 118 11.33 17.68 -8.14
CA LYS A 118 12.65 17.92 -7.56
C LYS A 118 13.34 16.60 -7.32
N ASP A 119 14.63 16.54 -7.63
CA ASP A 119 15.50 15.40 -7.33
C ASP A 119 16.92 15.89 -7.07
N ASN A 120 17.22 16.17 -5.81
CA ASN A 120 18.54 16.61 -5.37
C ASN A 120 18.90 15.99 -4.01
N LYS A 121 20.09 16.31 -3.46
CA LYS A 121 20.58 15.72 -2.22
C LYS A 121 19.68 15.96 -1.01
N LYS A 122 18.89 17.05 -1.00
CA LYS A 122 18.05 17.48 0.13
C LYS A 122 16.56 17.22 -0.09
N GLU A 123 16.13 17.07 -1.35
CA GLU A 123 14.70 17.02 -1.69
C GLU A 123 14.45 15.97 -2.78
N LEU A 124 13.33 15.28 -2.64
CA LEU A 124 12.76 14.42 -3.68
C LEU A 124 11.26 14.67 -3.72
N ASP A 125 10.80 15.40 -4.73
CA ASP A 125 9.39 15.75 -4.92
C ASP A 125 8.83 15.02 -6.14
N ILE A 126 7.73 14.28 -5.93
CA ILE A 126 7.12 13.44 -6.95
C ILE A 126 5.61 13.62 -6.92
N ASN A 127 5.00 13.81 -8.09
CA ASN A 127 3.58 13.67 -8.28
C ASN A 127 3.29 12.32 -8.94
N ILE A 128 2.31 11.59 -8.42
CA ILE A 128 1.80 10.35 -9.01
C ILE A 128 0.38 10.61 -9.50
N TYR A 129 0.17 10.47 -10.80
CA TYR A 129 -1.10 10.75 -11.49
C TYR A 129 -1.93 9.48 -11.74
N LYS A 130 -1.28 8.30 -11.73
CA LYS A 130 -1.93 6.99 -11.84
C LYS A 130 -1.27 6.01 -10.89
N CYS A 131 -2.08 5.19 -10.23
CA CYS A 131 -1.63 4.28 -9.19
C CYS A 131 -2.30 2.91 -9.33
N LEU A 132 -1.52 1.85 -9.52
CA LEU A 132 -2.05 0.49 -9.65
C LEU A 132 -2.91 0.06 -8.44
N TRP A 133 -2.61 0.55 -7.23
CA TRP A 133 -3.44 0.27 -6.03
C TRP A 133 -4.84 0.83 -6.18
N LYS A 134 -4.96 2.08 -6.60
CA LYS A 134 -6.25 2.73 -6.86
C LYS A 134 -7.00 2.00 -7.96
N ASP A 135 -6.36 1.78 -9.10
CA ASP A 135 -6.97 1.10 -10.25
C ASP A 135 -7.45 -0.31 -9.86
N THR A 136 -6.67 -1.03 -9.04
CA THR A 136 -7.04 -2.38 -8.58
C THR A 136 -8.20 -2.35 -7.59
N CYS A 137 -8.21 -1.40 -6.64
CA CYS A 137 -9.33 -1.24 -5.71
C CYS A 137 -10.63 -0.92 -6.44
N ASP A 138 -10.58 -0.03 -7.42
CA ASP A 138 -11.74 0.33 -8.25
C ASP A 138 -12.25 -0.87 -9.06
N TYR A 139 -11.34 -1.59 -9.72
CA TYR A 139 -11.67 -2.77 -10.51
C TYR A 139 -12.38 -3.86 -9.68
N PHE A 140 -11.97 -4.06 -8.44
CA PHE A 140 -12.58 -5.04 -7.54
C PHE A 140 -13.74 -4.47 -6.70
N GLY A 141 -14.21 -3.25 -6.97
CA GLY A 141 -15.35 -2.63 -6.29
C GLY A 141 -15.14 -2.38 -4.81
N CYS A 142 -13.92 -1.97 -4.43
CA CYS A 142 -13.57 -1.60 -3.05
C CYS A 142 -12.71 -0.33 -2.99
N PRO A 143 -13.16 0.79 -3.62
CA PRO A 143 -12.37 2.03 -3.70
C PRO A 143 -12.01 2.60 -2.32
N GLU A 144 -12.87 2.41 -1.33
CA GLU A 144 -12.67 2.83 0.06
C GLU A 144 -11.44 2.18 0.71
N LEU A 145 -11.06 0.99 0.26
CA LEU A 145 -9.87 0.31 0.79
C LEU A 145 -8.57 0.98 0.33
N CYS A 146 -8.61 1.80 -0.73
CA CYS A 146 -7.42 2.50 -1.23
C CYS A 146 -6.80 3.42 -0.17
N GLU A 147 -7.61 4.03 0.70
CA GLU A 147 -7.11 4.85 1.81
C GLU A 147 -6.21 4.06 2.77
N VAL A 148 -6.52 2.78 3.01
CA VAL A 148 -5.69 1.91 3.88
C VAL A 148 -4.28 1.75 3.32
N PHE A 149 -4.14 1.69 1.99
CA PHE A 149 -2.81 1.66 1.36
C PHE A 149 -2.13 3.02 1.45
N CYS A 150 -2.85 4.10 1.18
CA CYS A 150 -2.30 5.45 1.22
C CYS A 150 -1.84 5.86 2.63
N SER A 151 -2.60 5.51 3.67
CA SER A 151 -2.22 5.80 5.06
C SER A 151 -0.96 5.05 5.50
N GLY A 152 -0.68 3.90 4.90
CA GLY A 152 0.52 3.11 5.16
C GLY A 152 1.83 3.85 4.90
N ASP A 153 1.86 4.83 4.00
CA ASP A 153 3.06 5.62 3.72
C ASP A 153 3.49 6.46 4.93
N TRP A 154 2.53 7.01 5.70
CA TRP A 154 2.81 7.74 6.93
C TRP A 154 3.42 6.84 8.00
N ILE A 155 3.02 5.57 8.05
CA ILE A 155 3.57 4.58 8.97
C ILE A 155 4.99 4.21 8.55
N VAL A 156 5.19 3.89 7.27
CA VAL A 156 6.48 3.44 6.74
C VAL A 156 7.54 4.55 6.82
N PHE A 157 7.20 5.78 6.45
CA PHE A 157 8.14 6.90 6.35
C PHE A 157 8.09 7.86 7.53
N GLY A 158 7.18 7.63 8.50
CA GLY A 158 7.00 8.50 9.66
C GLY A 158 8.10 8.39 10.72
N ASN A 159 8.40 9.51 11.38
CA ASN A 159 9.32 9.55 12.53
C ASN A 159 10.70 8.92 12.26
N ILE A 160 11.26 9.13 11.07
CA ILE A 160 12.59 8.67 10.70
C ILE A 160 13.54 9.85 10.81
N ARG A 161 14.63 9.66 11.57
CA ARG A 161 15.72 10.65 11.61
C ARG A 161 16.24 10.90 10.21
N ARG A 162 16.40 12.16 9.80
CA ARG A 162 16.90 12.60 8.49
C ARG A 162 15.97 12.32 7.30
N LEU A 163 14.74 11.90 7.54
CA LEU A 163 13.72 11.78 6.51
C LEU A 163 12.41 12.37 7.00
N THR A 164 11.89 13.33 6.28
CA THR A 164 10.54 13.85 6.47
C THR A 164 9.74 13.63 5.20
N LEU A 165 8.58 13.02 5.31
CA LEU A 165 7.57 12.97 4.25
C LEU A 165 6.53 14.04 4.53
N ASN A 166 6.26 14.90 3.54
CA ASN A 166 5.08 15.75 3.49
C ASN A 166 4.23 15.31 2.30
N ARG A 167 2.93 15.22 2.51
CA ARG A 167 1.94 14.87 1.50
C ARG A 167 0.61 15.47 1.88
N THR A 168 -0.04 16.20 0.98
CA THR A 168 -1.30 16.90 1.24
C THR A 168 -2.51 16.20 0.65
N GLN A 169 -2.31 15.38 -0.39
CA GLN A 169 -3.39 14.67 -1.07
C GLN A 169 -2.94 13.32 -1.62
N THR A 170 -3.90 12.44 -1.86
CA THR A 170 -3.70 11.17 -2.57
C THR A 170 -4.84 10.87 -3.51
N LEU A 171 -4.56 10.09 -4.56
CA LEU A 171 -5.59 9.57 -5.47
C LEU A 171 -6.63 8.71 -4.72
N GLY A 172 -6.20 7.99 -3.68
CA GLY A 172 -7.08 7.13 -2.88
C GLY A 172 -8.02 7.88 -1.94
N THR A 173 -7.77 9.16 -1.68
CA THR A 173 -8.63 10.04 -0.86
C THR A 173 -9.32 11.13 -1.68
N GLY A 174 -9.42 10.94 -3.01
CA GLY A 174 -10.11 11.86 -3.91
C GLY A 174 -9.26 13.04 -4.40
N GLY A 175 -7.97 13.07 -4.11
CA GLY A 175 -7.06 14.07 -4.66
C GLY A 175 -6.75 13.82 -6.14
N ASN A 176 -6.26 14.86 -6.82
CA ASN A 176 -5.88 14.78 -8.23
C ASN A 176 -4.54 14.08 -8.46
N VAL A 177 -3.69 14.04 -7.45
CA VAL A 177 -2.38 13.39 -7.47
C VAL A 177 -2.04 12.84 -6.08
N CYS A 178 -1.03 11.92 -6.00
CA CYS A 178 -0.35 11.70 -4.73
C CYS A 178 0.92 12.56 -4.75
N ASP A 179 0.99 13.55 -3.87
CA ASP A 179 2.06 14.54 -3.83
C ASP A 179 3.13 14.21 -2.78
N PHE A 180 4.05 13.32 -3.10
CA PHE A 180 5.14 12.97 -2.21
C PHE A 180 6.22 14.06 -2.18
N ARG A 181 6.57 14.54 -0.99
CA ARG A 181 7.59 15.55 -0.75
C ARG A 181 8.54 15.05 0.34
N PHE A 182 9.62 14.40 -0.06
CA PHE A 182 10.65 13.94 0.87
C PHE A 182 11.69 15.04 1.11
N ARG A 183 12.09 15.19 2.37
CA ARG A 183 13.19 16.08 2.79
C ARG A 183 14.23 15.26 3.53
N PHE A 184 15.49 15.48 3.18
CA PHE A 184 16.65 14.78 3.74
C PHE A 184 17.56 15.77 4.50
N SER A 185 17.98 15.40 5.73
CA SER A 185 18.87 16.21 6.59
C SER A 185 20.09 15.44 7.05
#